data_998aaa04790530b7e2c26af82958ebfb
#
_entry.id   998aaa04790530b7e2c26af82958ebfb
#
_cell.length_a   1.000
_cell.length_b   1.000
_cell.length_c   1.000
_cell.angle_alpha   90.00
_cell.angle_beta   90.00
_cell.angle_gamma   90.00
#
_symmetry.space_group_name_H-M   'P 1'
#
loop_
_entity.id
_entity.type
_entity.pdbx_description
1 polymer ?
#
loop_
_entity_poly.entity_id
_entity_poly.type
_entity_poly.pdbx_seq_one_letter_code
_entity_poly.pdbx_strand_id
1 'polypeptide(L)'
;CHQIMAEYAKPGMIIVGSDSHTCTAGAFNAFAAGIDRTESAGLWKQGETWFRVPESMKIVLHGSFNEGVYAKDLALWIIGMIGSAGADYMSIEYHGDGVKNLSVADRMTLANLASEMGAKNAVFPVDEVLTATIGKSFSGVWADEDAHYAQEYTIDLNKIFPVVAAPHHVDNVKAVAEVSEVLVHQAVIGTCTNGRIEDLRIAAAILKNHHVPEGFQLLIIPASQKIYLQALHEGLIEIFMEAGASVLAPSCGPCLGTGQGIPASNINVISTANRNFKGRMGNKEAQIYLASPATVAFSALSGKITNPFVNSKEVFPYPKQQMSTVDIAKGDDRRTGQVWNYADVDNMNTDAMF
;
A
#
# COMPACT_ATOMS: atom_id res chain seq x y z
N CYS A 1 1.42 7.97 -10.13
CA CYS A 1 1.89 7.05 -11.19
C CYS A 1 1.35 5.64 -11.01
N HIS A 2 1.41 5.00 -9.83
CA HIS A 2 0.96 3.60 -9.66
C HIS A 2 -0.52 3.38 -10.01
N GLN A 3 -1.40 4.35 -9.74
CA GLN A 3 -2.79 4.27 -10.15
C GLN A 3 -2.95 4.35 -11.68
N ILE A 4 -2.15 5.17 -12.36
CA ILE A 4 -2.17 5.28 -13.83
C ILE A 4 -1.58 4.01 -14.44
N MET A 5 -0.46 3.52 -13.91
CA MET A 5 0.17 2.28 -14.35
C MET A 5 -0.78 1.08 -14.25
N ALA A 6 -1.61 1.03 -13.21
CA ALA A 6 -2.63 0.00 -13.04
C ALA A 6 -3.64 -0.08 -14.20
N GLU A 7 -3.91 1.04 -14.89
CA GLU A 7 -4.81 1.05 -16.06
C GLU A 7 -4.19 0.37 -17.29
N TYR A 8 -2.86 0.23 -17.33
CA TYR A 8 -2.12 -0.41 -18.43
C TYR A 8 -1.65 -1.83 -18.07
N ALA A 9 -1.59 -2.16 -16.78
CA ALA A 9 -1.15 -3.47 -16.31
C ALA A 9 -2.11 -4.58 -16.79
N LYS A 10 -1.53 -5.68 -17.26
CA LYS A 10 -2.27 -6.86 -17.73
C LYS A 10 -1.62 -8.12 -17.17
N PRO A 11 -2.40 -9.19 -16.96
CA PRO A 11 -1.86 -10.48 -16.56
C PRO A 11 -0.70 -10.96 -17.44
N GLY A 12 0.34 -11.50 -16.81
CA GLY A 12 1.52 -12.02 -17.47
C GLY A 12 2.55 -10.98 -17.93
N MET A 13 2.31 -9.68 -17.73
CA MET A 13 3.31 -8.65 -18.04
C MET A 13 4.45 -8.64 -17.02
N ILE A 14 5.63 -8.21 -17.51
CA ILE A 14 6.75 -7.78 -16.68
C ILE A 14 6.78 -6.26 -16.72
N ILE A 15 6.65 -5.62 -15.57
CA ILE A 15 6.62 -4.16 -15.41
C ILE A 15 7.75 -3.74 -14.51
N VAL A 16 8.61 -2.87 -14.99
CA VAL A 16 9.71 -2.30 -14.20
C VAL A 16 9.63 -0.78 -14.18
N GLY A 17 9.96 -0.20 -13.05
CA GLY A 17 9.92 1.25 -12.88
C GLY A 17 10.92 1.72 -11.84
N SER A 18 11.29 2.99 -11.89
CA SER A 18 12.26 3.58 -10.96
C SER A 18 11.72 3.83 -9.55
N ASP A 19 10.45 3.50 -9.30
CA ASP A 19 9.82 3.60 -7.97
C ASP A 19 9.70 2.22 -7.32
N SER A 20 10.00 2.12 -6.01
CA SER A 20 9.93 0.88 -5.24
C SER A 20 8.51 0.28 -5.20
N HIS A 21 7.47 1.13 -5.27
CA HIS A 21 6.07 0.70 -5.25
C HIS A 21 5.51 0.32 -6.63
N THR A 22 6.37 0.16 -7.64
CA THR A 22 6.02 -0.45 -8.93
C THR A 22 5.37 -1.82 -8.75
N CYS A 23 5.72 -2.55 -7.67
CA CYS A 23 5.10 -3.81 -7.26
C CYS A 23 3.57 -3.75 -7.11
N THR A 24 2.97 -2.57 -6.97
CA THR A 24 1.51 -2.36 -6.94
C THR A 24 0.80 -3.02 -8.14
N ALA A 25 1.43 -3.09 -9.31
CA ALA A 25 0.86 -3.71 -10.50
C ALA A 25 0.76 -5.24 -10.41
N GLY A 26 1.37 -5.87 -9.41
CA GLY A 26 1.18 -7.29 -9.13
C GLY A 26 -0.26 -7.66 -8.76
N ALA A 27 -1.07 -6.69 -8.32
CA ALA A 27 -2.52 -6.83 -8.18
C ALA A 27 -3.24 -7.25 -9.47
N PHE A 28 -2.62 -7.01 -10.63
CA PHE A 28 -3.11 -7.34 -11.96
C PHE A 28 -2.46 -8.61 -12.54
N ASN A 29 -1.87 -9.46 -11.71
CA ASN A 29 -1.13 -10.66 -12.14
C ASN A 29 0.07 -10.32 -13.04
N ALA A 30 0.75 -9.20 -12.78
CA ALA A 30 1.98 -8.81 -13.44
C ALA A 30 3.18 -9.05 -12.51
N PHE A 31 4.31 -9.48 -13.05
CA PHE A 31 5.57 -9.36 -12.32
C PHE A 31 6.02 -7.90 -12.37
N ALA A 32 5.86 -7.18 -11.28
CA ALA A 32 6.10 -5.75 -11.23
C ALA A 32 7.11 -5.41 -10.14
N ALA A 33 8.23 -4.77 -10.53
CA ALA A 33 9.35 -4.53 -9.62
C ALA A 33 9.97 -3.14 -9.79
N GLY A 34 10.37 -2.55 -8.65
CA GLY A 34 11.21 -1.35 -8.64
C GLY A 34 12.65 -1.69 -9.04
N ILE A 35 13.24 -0.81 -9.87
CA ILE A 35 14.66 -0.84 -10.26
C ILE A 35 15.31 0.52 -9.98
N ASP A 36 16.62 0.58 -9.94
CA ASP A 36 17.34 1.83 -9.77
C ASP A 36 17.18 2.77 -10.97
N ARG A 37 17.33 4.09 -10.75
CA ARG A 37 17.21 5.11 -11.81
C ARG A 37 18.24 4.93 -12.92
N THR A 38 19.48 4.60 -12.56
CA THR A 38 20.56 4.36 -13.52
C THR A 38 20.25 3.10 -14.35
N GLU A 39 19.73 2.07 -13.69
CA GLU A 39 19.24 0.86 -14.32
C GLU A 39 18.07 1.15 -15.27
N SER A 40 17.11 2.00 -14.86
CA SER A 40 16.01 2.46 -15.71
C SER A 40 16.51 3.20 -16.96
N ALA A 41 17.49 4.08 -16.82
CA ALA A 41 18.11 4.78 -17.94
C ALA A 41 18.86 3.84 -18.88
N GLY A 42 19.54 2.82 -18.33
CA GLY A 42 20.18 1.75 -19.08
C GLY A 42 19.16 0.94 -19.88
N LEU A 43 18.06 0.57 -19.25
CA LEU A 43 16.96 -0.17 -19.87
C LEU A 43 16.35 0.61 -21.06
N TRP A 44 16.09 1.91 -20.91
CA TRP A 44 15.56 2.74 -22.00
C TRP A 44 16.54 2.84 -23.16
N LYS A 45 17.85 2.83 -22.90
CA LYS A 45 18.87 2.92 -23.96
C LYS A 45 19.10 1.59 -24.65
N GLN A 46 19.10 0.48 -23.92
CA GLN A 46 19.53 -0.84 -24.39
C GLN A 46 18.34 -1.73 -24.78
N GLY A 47 17.15 -1.46 -24.21
CA GLY A 47 15.95 -2.28 -24.41
C GLY A 47 15.94 -3.56 -23.57
N GLU A 48 16.94 -3.77 -22.70
CA GLU A 48 17.09 -4.98 -21.89
C GLU A 48 17.62 -4.67 -20.49
N THR A 49 17.24 -5.51 -19.53
CA THR A 49 17.83 -5.56 -18.19
C THR A 49 17.84 -7.01 -17.70
N TRP A 50 18.50 -7.26 -16.59
CA TRP A 50 18.58 -8.60 -16.01
C TRP A 50 17.89 -8.63 -14.64
N PHE A 51 17.31 -9.77 -14.32
CA PHE A 51 16.80 -10.06 -12.98
C PHE A 51 17.36 -11.39 -12.50
N ARG A 52 17.73 -11.43 -11.22
CA ARG A 52 17.78 -12.71 -10.54
C ARG A 52 16.34 -13.14 -10.29
N VAL A 53 15.98 -14.37 -10.67
CA VAL A 53 14.64 -14.92 -10.35
C VAL A 53 14.50 -14.98 -8.83
N PRO A 54 13.52 -14.28 -8.23
CA PRO A 54 13.32 -14.32 -6.79
C PRO A 54 12.75 -15.68 -6.35
N GLU A 55 13.09 -16.10 -5.13
CA GLU A 55 12.36 -17.17 -4.48
C GLU A 55 10.93 -16.73 -4.16
N SER A 56 9.98 -17.67 -4.14
CA SER A 56 8.58 -17.36 -3.86
C SER A 56 8.22 -17.60 -2.40
N MET A 57 7.45 -16.65 -1.86
CA MET A 57 6.77 -16.76 -0.56
C MET A 57 5.27 -16.91 -0.82
N LYS A 58 4.62 -17.88 -0.17
CA LYS A 58 3.19 -18.10 -0.28
C LYS A 58 2.47 -17.58 0.95
N ILE A 59 1.44 -16.76 0.73
CA ILE A 59 0.54 -16.30 1.78
C ILE A 59 -0.87 -16.78 1.46
N VAL A 60 -1.39 -17.68 2.27
CA VAL A 60 -2.73 -18.24 2.12
C VAL A 60 -3.70 -17.47 3.00
N LEU A 61 -4.71 -16.86 2.38
CA LEU A 61 -5.75 -16.09 3.05
C LEU A 61 -7.05 -16.89 3.13
N HIS A 62 -7.65 -16.96 4.31
CA HIS A 62 -8.95 -17.60 4.52
C HIS A 62 -9.97 -16.65 5.11
N GLY A 63 -11.24 -16.85 4.79
CA GLY A 63 -12.36 -16.09 5.36
C GLY A 63 -12.50 -14.69 4.77
N SER A 64 -13.02 -13.77 5.58
CA SER A 64 -13.29 -12.38 5.18
C SER A 64 -12.99 -11.41 6.32
N PHE A 65 -12.78 -10.13 6.00
CA PHE A 65 -12.61 -9.10 7.02
C PHE A 65 -13.88 -8.91 7.86
N ASN A 66 -13.68 -8.67 9.15
CA ASN A 66 -14.71 -8.15 10.02
C ASN A 66 -14.99 -6.66 9.71
N GLU A 67 -16.11 -6.15 10.22
CA GLU A 67 -16.45 -4.73 10.09
C GLU A 67 -15.34 -3.85 10.67
N GLY A 68 -14.98 -2.78 9.96
CA GLY A 68 -13.93 -1.84 10.35
C GLY A 68 -12.49 -2.29 10.07
N VAL A 69 -12.30 -3.47 9.48
CA VAL A 69 -10.99 -4.00 9.06
C VAL A 69 -10.84 -3.90 7.55
N TYR A 70 -9.68 -3.48 7.09
CA TYR A 70 -9.39 -3.22 5.67
C TYR A 70 -8.05 -3.82 5.25
N ALA A 71 -7.81 -3.87 3.94
CA ALA A 71 -6.57 -4.42 3.38
C ALA A 71 -5.29 -3.77 3.93
N LYS A 72 -5.35 -2.50 4.34
CA LYS A 72 -4.22 -1.82 4.99
C LYS A 72 -3.90 -2.44 6.35
N ASP A 73 -4.92 -2.82 7.12
CA ASP A 73 -4.71 -3.50 8.40
C ASP A 73 -4.05 -4.86 8.18
N LEU A 74 -4.52 -5.64 7.19
CA LEU A 74 -3.88 -6.90 6.80
C LEU A 74 -2.43 -6.71 6.36
N ALA A 75 -2.16 -5.69 5.52
CA ALA A 75 -0.79 -5.42 5.06
C ALA A 75 0.16 -5.10 6.23
N LEU A 76 -0.26 -4.23 7.14
CA LEU A 76 0.51 -3.92 8.35
C LEU A 76 0.63 -5.14 9.27
N TRP A 77 -0.42 -5.95 9.38
CA TRP A 77 -0.39 -7.21 10.13
C TRP A 77 0.70 -8.15 9.61
N ILE A 78 0.74 -8.36 8.29
CA ILE A 78 1.77 -9.19 7.65
C ILE A 78 3.16 -8.62 7.92
N ILE A 79 3.35 -7.32 7.73
CA ILE A 79 4.62 -6.64 8.00
C ILE A 79 5.04 -6.81 9.47
N GLY A 80 4.10 -6.65 10.40
CA GLY A 80 4.37 -6.86 11.83
C GLY A 80 4.71 -8.31 12.18
N MET A 81 4.16 -9.27 11.44
CA MET A 81 4.40 -10.71 11.61
C MET A 81 5.77 -11.14 11.09
N ILE A 82 6.14 -10.71 9.88
CA ILE A 82 7.36 -11.20 9.20
C ILE A 82 8.53 -10.21 9.25
N GLY A 83 8.27 -8.96 9.62
CA GLY A 83 9.28 -7.89 9.67
C GLY A 83 9.51 -7.19 8.33
N SER A 84 10.19 -6.04 8.39
CA SER A 84 10.48 -5.17 7.22
C SER A 84 11.49 -5.76 6.22
N ALA A 85 12.14 -6.86 6.57
CA ALA A 85 13.05 -7.62 5.69
C ALA A 85 12.60 -9.10 5.55
N GLY A 86 11.39 -9.44 6.01
CA GLY A 86 10.94 -10.83 6.06
C GLY A 86 10.72 -11.49 4.70
N ALA A 87 10.58 -10.70 3.64
CA ALA A 87 10.46 -11.16 2.25
C ALA A 87 11.58 -10.60 1.36
N ASP A 88 12.77 -10.35 1.93
CA ASP A 88 13.85 -9.70 1.20
C ASP A 88 14.20 -10.42 -0.11
N TYR A 89 14.08 -9.68 -1.21
CA TYR A 89 14.25 -10.16 -2.58
C TYR A 89 13.32 -11.32 -3.01
N MET A 90 12.21 -11.58 -2.31
CA MET A 90 11.25 -12.63 -2.67
C MET A 90 10.11 -12.09 -3.54
N SER A 91 9.40 -12.99 -4.24
CA SER A 91 8.11 -12.74 -4.86
C SER A 91 7.01 -13.32 -3.95
N ILE A 92 6.08 -12.48 -3.51
CA ILE A 92 4.97 -12.92 -2.67
C ILE A 92 3.81 -13.36 -3.55
N GLU A 93 3.22 -14.52 -3.28
CA GLU A 93 2.02 -15.01 -3.95
C GLU A 93 0.87 -15.15 -2.95
N TYR A 94 -0.27 -14.49 -3.25
CA TYR A 94 -1.46 -14.56 -2.42
C TYR A 94 -2.41 -15.65 -2.90
N HIS A 95 -2.68 -16.62 -2.04
CA HIS A 95 -3.52 -17.79 -2.27
C HIS A 95 -4.71 -17.83 -1.32
N GLY A 96 -5.59 -18.82 -1.51
CA GLY A 96 -6.70 -19.14 -0.62
C GLY A 96 -8.03 -18.49 -1.03
N ASP A 97 -9.09 -18.94 -0.36
CA ASP A 97 -10.46 -18.47 -0.60
C ASP A 97 -10.70 -17.02 -0.20
N GLY A 98 -9.95 -16.53 0.79
CA GLY A 98 -9.99 -15.14 1.24
C GLY A 98 -9.58 -14.13 0.17
N VAL A 99 -8.76 -14.54 -0.83
CA VAL A 99 -8.36 -13.64 -1.94
C VAL A 99 -9.56 -13.19 -2.77
N LYS A 100 -10.59 -14.02 -2.91
CA LYS A 100 -11.82 -13.69 -3.66
C LYS A 100 -12.66 -12.60 -2.98
N ASN A 101 -12.44 -12.38 -1.69
CA ASN A 101 -13.11 -11.33 -0.91
C ASN A 101 -12.39 -9.99 -0.97
N LEU A 102 -11.21 -9.93 -1.62
CA LEU A 102 -10.42 -8.72 -1.81
C LEU A 102 -10.75 -8.07 -3.16
N SER A 103 -11.18 -6.82 -3.13
CA SER A 103 -11.29 -5.99 -4.33
C SER A 103 -9.91 -5.78 -4.98
N VAL A 104 -9.86 -5.33 -6.23
CA VAL A 104 -8.59 -4.99 -6.88
C VAL A 104 -7.88 -3.85 -6.13
N ALA A 105 -8.62 -2.91 -5.54
CA ALA A 105 -8.06 -1.84 -4.70
C ALA A 105 -7.36 -2.41 -3.45
N ASP A 106 -7.95 -3.42 -2.79
CA ASP A 106 -7.34 -4.12 -1.66
C ASP A 106 -6.05 -4.84 -2.07
N ARG A 107 -6.09 -5.55 -3.21
CA ARG A 107 -4.91 -6.23 -3.77
C ARG A 107 -3.79 -5.24 -4.13
N MET A 108 -4.14 -4.07 -4.65
CA MET A 108 -3.17 -3.00 -4.91
C MET A 108 -2.54 -2.49 -3.62
N THR A 109 -3.29 -2.39 -2.53
CA THR A 109 -2.74 -1.99 -1.22
C THR A 109 -1.74 -3.03 -0.70
N LEU A 110 -2.09 -4.32 -0.77
CA LEU A 110 -1.21 -5.42 -0.36
C LEU A 110 0.05 -5.50 -1.23
N ALA A 111 -0.11 -5.42 -2.55
CA ALA A 111 1.02 -5.43 -3.48
C ALA A 111 1.93 -4.19 -3.30
N ASN A 112 1.36 -3.01 -3.05
CA ASN A 112 2.11 -1.79 -2.76
C ASN A 112 3.01 -1.96 -1.52
N LEU A 113 2.44 -2.47 -0.43
CA LEU A 113 3.16 -2.63 0.84
C LEU A 113 4.12 -3.83 0.87
N ALA A 114 4.13 -4.68 -0.16
CA ALA A 114 5.12 -5.75 -0.29
C ALA A 114 6.56 -5.20 -0.33
N SER A 115 6.77 -4.02 -0.91
CA SER A 115 8.08 -3.37 -0.90
C SER A 115 8.59 -3.05 0.52
N GLU A 116 7.69 -2.89 1.49
CA GLU A 116 8.03 -2.60 2.89
C GLU A 116 8.43 -3.86 3.68
N MET A 117 8.33 -5.02 3.05
CA MET A 117 8.83 -6.32 3.54
C MET A 117 10.12 -6.76 2.81
N GLY A 118 10.67 -5.90 1.94
CA GLY A 118 11.82 -6.20 1.09
C GLY A 118 11.48 -6.98 -0.18
N ALA A 119 10.21 -7.30 -0.44
CA ALA A 119 9.80 -8.09 -1.59
C ALA A 119 10.04 -7.37 -2.92
N LYS A 120 10.46 -8.11 -3.93
CA LYS A 120 10.58 -7.62 -5.31
C LYS A 120 9.22 -7.43 -5.95
N ASN A 121 8.27 -8.30 -5.62
CA ASN A 121 6.95 -8.33 -6.24
C ASN A 121 5.94 -8.98 -5.30
N ALA A 122 4.65 -8.71 -5.54
CA ALA A 122 3.57 -9.45 -4.92
C ALA A 122 2.45 -9.67 -5.94
N VAL A 123 2.03 -10.91 -6.15
CA VAL A 123 1.15 -11.33 -7.25
C VAL A 123 -0.15 -11.88 -6.72
N PHE A 124 -1.23 -11.56 -7.44
CA PHE A 124 -2.57 -12.10 -7.22
C PHE A 124 -3.02 -12.95 -8.42
N PRO A 125 -3.90 -13.96 -8.21
CA PRO A 125 -4.42 -14.77 -9.30
C PRO A 125 -5.32 -13.98 -10.25
N VAL A 126 -5.44 -14.45 -11.49
CA VAL A 126 -6.49 -14.02 -12.40
C VAL A 126 -7.77 -14.76 -12.02
N ASP A 127 -8.68 -14.06 -11.38
CA ASP A 127 -9.98 -14.56 -10.93
C ASP A 127 -11.13 -13.69 -11.47
N GLU A 128 -12.34 -13.98 -11.03
CA GLU A 128 -13.54 -13.25 -11.42
C GLU A 128 -13.49 -11.78 -11.02
N VAL A 129 -12.88 -11.44 -9.87
CA VAL A 129 -12.75 -10.07 -9.37
C VAL A 129 -11.87 -9.24 -10.29
N LEU A 130 -10.70 -9.77 -10.66
CA LEU A 130 -9.80 -9.10 -11.58
C LEU A 130 -10.40 -9.02 -12.98
N THR A 131 -11.00 -10.11 -13.48
CA THR A 131 -11.65 -10.16 -14.80
C THR A 131 -12.77 -9.13 -14.92
N ALA A 132 -13.61 -8.99 -13.90
CA ALA A 132 -14.66 -7.97 -13.86
C ALA A 132 -14.10 -6.54 -13.90
N THR A 133 -12.97 -6.30 -13.24
CA THR A 133 -12.32 -4.98 -13.22
C THR A 133 -11.70 -4.62 -14.56
N ILE A 134 -11.00 -5.57 -15.22
CA ILE A 134 -10.33 -5.33 -16.50
C ILE A 134 -11.33 -5.34 -17.67
N GLY A 135 -12.52 -5.94 -17.49
CA GLY A 135 -13.55 -6.06 -18.51
C GLY A 135 -13.22 -7.06 -19.65
N LYS A 136 -12.20 -7.88 -19.46
CA LYS A 136 -11.75 -8.91 -20.40
C LYS A 136 -11.19 -10.12 -19.64
N SER A 137 -11.39 -11.30 -20.22
CA SER A 137 -10.72 -12.52 -19.75
C SER A 137 -9.29 -12.56 -20.27
N PHE A 138 -8.35 -12.88 -19.40
CA PHE A 138 -6.95 -13.08 -19.73
C PHE A 138 -6.49 -14.44 -19.20
N SER A 139 -5.59 -15.09 -19.94
CA SER A 139 -4.77 -16.17 -19.40
C SER A 139 -3.71 -15.55 -18.51
N GLY A 140 -3.78 -15.77 -17.20
CA GLY A 140 -2.75 -15.33 -16.26
C GLY A 140 -1.58 -16.30 -16.18
N VAL A 141 -0.52 -15.86 -15.52
CA VAL A 141 0.58 -16.73 -15.10
C VAL A 141 0.38 -17.06 -13.63
N TRP A 142 0.41 -18.33 -13.28
CA TRP A 142 0.25 -18.79 -11.90
C TRP A 142 1.16 -19.98 -11.62
N ALA A 143 1.35 -20.27 -10.35
CA ALA A 143 2.18 -21.38 -9.90
C ALA A 143 1.64 -22.75 -10.36
N ASP A 144 2.54 -23.64 -10.70
CA ASP A 144 2.23 -25.04 -10.95
C ASP A 144 1.80 -25.74 -9.64
N GLU A 145 1.12 -26.90 -9.75
CA GLU A 145 0.61 -27.63 -8.58
C GLU A 145 1.72 -28.11 -7.63
N ASP A 146 2.91 -28.38 -8.17
CA ASP A 146 4.11 -28.83 -7.46
C ASP A 146 5.11 -27.71 -7.18
N ALA A 147 4.69 -26.43 -7.28
CA ALA A 147 5.55 -25.31 -7.01
C ALA A 147 6.10 -25.31 -5.58
N HIS A 148 7.38 -25.04 -5.45
CA HIS A 148 8.07 -24.93 -4.16
C HIS A 148 8.14 -23.48 -3.69
N TYR A 149 7.87 -23.28 -2.40
CA TYR A 149 7.94 -21.97 -1.73
C TYR A 149 9.02 -21.99 -0.65
N ALA A 150 9.82 -20.94 -0.60
CA ALA A 150 10.84 -20.78 0.44
C ALA A 150 10.21 -20.55 1.82
N GLN A 151 9.02 -19.91 1.84
CA GLN A 151 8.26 -19.65 3.06
C GLN A 151 6.75 -19.74 2.74
N GLU A 152 5.97 -20.22 3.72
CA GLU A 152 4.51 -20.28 3.62
C GLU A 152 3.86 -19.78 4.91
N TYR A 153 2.85 -18.92 4.77
CA TYR A 153 2.05 -18.37 5.86
C TYR A 153 0.57 -18.57 5.60
N THR A 154 -0.20 -18.85 6.64
CA THR A 154 -1.66 -18.95 6.57
C THR A 154 -2.28 -17.93 7.51
N ILE A 155 -3.19 -17.12 6.99
CA ILE A 155 -3.84 -16.03 7.72
C ILE A 155 -5.36 -16.17 7.61
N ASP A 156 -6.02 -16.17 8.77
CA ASP A 156 -7.47 -16.12 8.88
C ASP A 156 -7.92 -14.64 8.98
N LEU A 157 -8.55 -14.14 7.91
CA LEU A 157 -9.00 -12.74 7.82
C LEU A 157 -10.01 -12.37 8.91
N ASN A 158 -10.76 -13.34 9.44
CA ASN A 158 -11.70 -13.11 10.55
C ASN A 158 -11.00 -12.77 11.88
N LYS A 159 -9.70 -13.04 11.99
CA LYS A 159 -8.90 -12.75 13.19
C LYS A 159 -8.13 -11.43 13.10
N ILE A 160 -8.13 -10.80 11.93
CA ILE A 160 -7.48 -9.51 11.75
C ILE A 160 -8.33 -8.43 12.42
N PHE A 161 -7.68 -7.51 13.09
CA PHE A 161 -8.26 -6.32 13.69
C PHE A 161 -7.44 -5.07 13.33
N PRO A 162 -7.99 -3.86 13.51
CA PRO A 162 -7.29 -2.62 13.17
C PRO A 162 -5.96 -2.45 13.91
N VAL A 163 -4.92 -2.14 13.14
CA VAL A 163 -3.55 -1.98 13.63
C VAL A 163 -2.92 -0.68 13.15
N VAL A 164 -1.86 -0.28 13.82
CA VAL A 164 -1.08 0.92 13.51
C VAL A 164 0.40 0.57 13.50
N ALA A 165 1.12 0.98 12.46
CA ALA A 165 2.58 0.97 12.51
C ALA A 165 3.08 2.24 13.21
N ALA A 166 3.64 2.09 14.40
CA ALA A 166 4.16 3.19 15.19
C ALA A 166 5.55 3.64 14.69
N PRO A 167 5.95 4.92 14.95
CA PRO A 167 7.26 5.43 14.53
C PRO A 167 8.41 4.60 15.13
N HIS A 168 9.54 4.46 14.47
CA HIS A 168 9.95 4.96 13.15
C HIS A 168 10.23 3.78 12.21
N HIS A 169 9.49 2.70 12.35
CA HIS A 169 9.63 1.47 11.57
C HIS A 169 8.24 0.93 11.20
N VAL A 170 8.09 0.53 9.94
CA VAL A 170 6.80 0.04 9.42
C VAL A 170 6.38 -1.29 10.08
N ASP A 171 7.34 -2.07 10.57
CA ASP A 171 7.13 -3.32 11.30
C ASP A 171 6.92 -3.14 12.82
N ASN A 172 6.96 -1.88 13.32
CA ASN A 172 6.59 -1.58 14.69
C ASN A 172 5.05 -1.53 14.86
N VAL A 173 4.41 -2.64 14.52
CA VAL A 173 2.95 -2.76 14.49
C VAL A 173 2.40 -2.95 15.90
N LYS A 174 1.29 -2.26 16.18
CA LYS A 174 0.54 -2.28 17.43
C LYS A 174 -0.95 -2.41 17.13
N ALA A 175 -1.71 -3.03 18.01
CA ALA A 175 -3.16 -2.86 17.99
C ALA A 175 -3.51 -1.37 18.20
N VAL A 176 -4.57 -0.87 17.57
CA VAL A 176 -5.03 0.51 17.82
C VAL A 176 -5.26 0.76 19.31
N ALA A 177 -5.76 -0.23 20.03
CA ALA A 177 -5.99 -0.15 21.48
C ALA A 177 -4.73 0.15 22.29
N GLU A 178 -3.56 -0.34 21.88
CA GLU A 178 -2.27 -0.13 22.56
C GLU A 178 -1.74 1.31 22.44
N VAL A 179 -2.25 2.07 21.48
CA VAL A 179 -1.81 3.45 21.15
C VAL A 179 -2.95 4.47 21.18
N SER A 180 -4.10 4.11 21.72
CA SER A 180 -5.34 4.91 21.70
C SER A 180 -5.24 6.26 22.44
N GLU A 181 -4.29 6.42 23.35
CA GLU A 181 -4.07 7.68 24.05
C GLU A 181 -3.10 8.64 23.35
N VAL A 182 -2.53 8.23 22.23
CA VAL A 182 -1.60 9.07 21.46
C VAL A 182 -2.38 10.19 20.78
N LEU A 183 -2.09 11.45 21.15
CA LEU A 183 -2.64 12.62 20.49
C LEU A 183 -2.05 12.74 19.08
N VAL A 184 -2.87 13.10 18.10
CA VAL A 184 -2.48 13.39 16.72
C VAL A 184 -2.88 14.82 16.36
N HIS A 185 -2.09 15.47 15.52
CA HIS A 185 -2.25 16.86 15.14
C HIS A 185 -2.50 17.01 13.63
N GLN A 186 -2.11 16.01 12.87
CA GLN A 186 -2.27 15.96 11.43
C GLN A 186 -2.68 14.56 10.99
N ALA A 187 -3.62 14.49 10.05
CA ALA A 187 -4.02 13.26 9.37
C ALA A 187 -3.83 13.39 7.86
N VAL A 188 -3.37 12.32 7.22
CA VAL A 188 -3.18 12.26 5.78
C VAL A 188 -3.87 11.00 5.23
N ILE A 189 -4.88 11.20 4.40
CA ILE A 189 -5.60 10.11 3.72
C ILE A 189 -5.33 10.21 2.22
N GLY A 190 -4.81 9.16 1.62
CA GLY A 190 -4.58 9.16 0.18
C GLY A 190 -3.26 8.58 -0.25
N THR A 191 -2.64 9.22 -1.25
CA THR A 191 -1.42 8.82 -1.95
C THR A 191 -1.60 7.55 -2.79
N CYS A 192 -0.51 6.95 -3.28
CA CYS A 192 -0.59 5.73 -4.09
C CYS A 192 -1.06 4.49 -3.32
N THR A 193 -0.94 4.51 -1.98
CA THR A 193 -1.28 3.38 -1.13
C THR A 193 -2.79 3.27 -0.89
N ASN A 194 -3.42 4.35 -0.40
CA ASN A 194 -4.84 4.39 -0.05
C ASN A 194 -5.50 5.72 -0.44
N GLY A 195 -5.37 6.11 -1.71
CA GLY A 195 -6.05 7.27 -2.30
C GLY A 195 -6.99 6.89 -3.43
N ARG A 196 -7.38 5.62 -3.54
CA ARG A 196 -8.37 5.13 -4.50
C ARG A 196 -9.77 5.50 -4.07
N ILE A 197 -10.73 5.36 -4.98
CA ILE A 197 -12.10 5.80 -4.72
C ILE A 197 -12.73 5.04 -3.54
N GLU A 198 -12.39 3.76 -3.36
CA GLU A 198 -12.84 2.94 -2.25
C GLU A 198 -12.34 3.49 -0.91
N ASP A 199 -11.07 3.86 -0.84
CA ASP A 199 -10.45 4.47 0.36
C ASP A 199 -11.12 5.80 0.71
N LEU A 200 -11.38 6.63 -0.32
CA LEU A 200 -12.04 7.92 -0.15
C LEU A 200 -13.51 7.76 0.30
N ARG A 201 -14.23 6.76 -0.21
CA ARG A 201 -15.60 6.46 0.23
C ARG A 201 -15.64 6.04 1.70
N ILE A 202 -14.69 5.21 2.14
CA ILE A 202 -14.56 4.80 3.56
C ILE A 202 -14.36 6.04 4.44
N ALA A 203 -13.40 6.89 4.08
CA ALA A 203 -13.10 8.09 4.84
C ALA A 203 -14.29 9.08 4.85
N ALA A 204 -14.93 9.30 3.70
CA ALA A 204 -16.08 10.19 3.57
C ALA A 204 -17.28 9.71 4.39
N ALA A 205 -17.55 8.40 4.42
CA ALA A 205 -18.64 7.84 5.21
C ALA A 205 -18.48 8.12 6.72
N ILE A 206 -17.23 8.12 7.21
CA ILE A 206 -16.88 8.41 8.60
C ILE A 206 -16.93 9.92 8.90
N LEU A 207 -16.44 10.73 7.96
CA LEU A 207 -16.31 12.19 8.13
C LEU A 207 -17.64 12.94 7.89
N LYS A 208 -18.60 12.32 7.19
CA LYS A 208 -19.89 12.94 6.83
C LYS A 208 -20.63 13.46 8.07
N ASN A 209 -21.07 14.74 8.01
CA ASN A 209 -21.74 15.47 9.08
C ASN A 209 -20.90 15.65 10.36
N HIS A 210 -19.57 15.49 10.27
CA HIS A 210 -18.64 15.73 11.35
C HIS A 210 -17.59 16.74 10.92
N HIS A 211 -16.92 17.38 11.89
CA HIS A 211 -15.84 18.32 11.66
C HIS A 211 -14.64 17.96 12.52
N VAL A 212 -13.43 18.04 11.96
CA VAL A 212 -12.19 17.84 12.74
C VAL A 212 -12.02 18.93 13.80
N PRO A 213 -11.32 18.67 14.92
CA PRO A 213 -11.07 19.67 15.94
C PRO A 213 -10.38 20.93 15.39
N GLU A 214 -10.63 22.07 16.04
CA GLU A 214 -9.95 23.33 15.71
C GLU A 214 -8.43 23.17 15.83
N GLY A 215 -7.68 23.66 14.81
CA GLY A 215 -6.23 23.53 14.74
C GLY A 215 -5.73 22.17 14.26
N PHE A 216 -6.61 21.20 14.02
CA PHE A 216 -6.23 19.89 13.43
C PHE A 216 -6.10 20.01 11.91
N GLN A 217 -5.05 19.40 11.35
CA GLN A 217 -4.83 19.40 9.90
C GLN A 217 -5.23 18.06 9.28
N LEU A 218 -6.30 18.02 8.49
CA LEU A 218 -6.72 16.87 7.70
C LEU A 218 -6.39 17.11 6.22
N LEU A 219 -5.60 16.21 5.63
CA LEU A 219 -5.22 16.25 4.21
C LEU A 219 -5.81 15.07 3.47
N ILE A 220 -6.48 15.33 2.34
CA ILE A 220 -7.01 14.30 1.44
C ILE A 220 -6.27 14.40 0.11
N ILE A 221 -5.70 13.28 -0.35
CA ILE A 221 -4.86 13.24 -1.55
C ILE A 221 -5.33 12.09 -2.45
N PRO A 222 -6.21 12.34 -3.44
CA PRO A 222 -6.64 11.33 -4.40
C PRO A 222 -5.45 10.79 -5.21
N ALA A 223 -5.46 9.50 -5.51
CA ALA A 223 -4.33 8.82 -6.15
C ALA A 223 -4.14 9.19 -7.65
N SER A 224 -5.15 9.75 -8.31
CA SER A 224 -5.08 10.24 -9.69
C SER A 224 -6.14 11.29 -9.97
N GLN A 225 -5.96 12.03 -11.09
CA GLN A 225 -6.96 12.99 -11.55
C GLN A 225 -8.32 12.33 -11.84
N LYS A 226 -8.33 11.12 -12.39
CA LYS A 226 -9.55 10.35 -12.65
C LYS A 226 -10.31 10.05 -11.36
N ILE A 227 -9.59 9.62 -10.32
CA ILE A 227 -10.19 9.39 -8.99
C ILE A 227 -10.67 10.69 -8.37
N TYR A 228 -9.91 11.79 -8.54
CA TYR A 228 -10.33 13.10 -8.04
C TYR A 228 -11.68 13.52 -8.67
N LEU A 229 -11.80 13.40 -10.00
CA LEU A 229 -13.05 13.71 -10.72
C LEU A 229 -14.19 12.79 -10.28
N GLN A 230 -13.93 11.50 -10.10
CA GLN A 230 -14.93 10.57 -9.60
C GLN A 230 -15.38 10.95 -8.18
N ALA A 231 -14.46 11.26 -7.29
CA ALA A 231 -14.78 11.71 -5.93
C ALA A 231 -15.59 13.01 -5.92
N LEU A 232 -15.31 13.91 -6.87
CA LEU A 232 -16.09 15.14 -7.06
C LEU A 232 -17.52 14.82 -7.51
N HIS A 233 -17.69 13.94 -8.50
CA HIS A 233 -19.02 13.55 -9.00
C HIS A 233 -19.85 12.77 -7.97
N GLU A 234 -19.21 12.04 -7.07
CA GLU A 234 -19.87 11.33 -5.97
C GLU A 234 -20.15 12.23 -4.75
N GLY A 235 -19.77 13.52 -4.78
CA GLY A 235 -19.95 14.43 -3.66
C GLY A 235 -18.98 14.22 -2.49
N LEU A 236 -17.98 13.36 -2.64
CA LEU A 236 -17.02 13.07 -1.55
C LEU A 236 -16.14 14.28 -1.22
N ILE A 237 -15.81 15.10 -2.23
CA ILE A 237 -15.00 16.31 -2.05
C ILE A 237 -15.74 17.32 -1.17
N GLU A 238 -17.04 17.49 -1.36
CA GLU A 238 -17.88 18.34 -0.52
C GLU A 238 -17.86 17.88 0.94
N ILE A 239 -18.07 16.58 1.19
CA ILE A 239 -18.01 15.99 2.53
C ILE A 239 -16.65 16.27 3.19
N PHE A 240 -15.54 16.11 2.48
CA PHE A 240 -14.22 16.40 3.02
C PHE A 240 -14.02 17.87 3.37
N MET A 241 -14.47 18.77 2.51
CA MET A 241 -14.39 20.22 2.75
C MET A 241 -15.25 20.64 3.95
N GLU A 242 -16.47 20.11 4.06
CA GLU A 242 -17.36 20.35 5.21
C GLU A 242 -16.76 19.78 6.51
N ALA A 243 -16.03 18.68 6.44
CA ALA A 243 -15.31 18.12 7.59
C ALA A 243 -14.07 18.95 8.01
N GLY A 244 -13.69 19.99 7.27
CA GLY A 244 -12.52 20.81 7.55
C GLY A 244 -11.23 20.31 6.93
N ALA A 245 -11.29 19.38 5.95
CA ALA A 245 -10.12 18.88 5.25
C ALA A 245 -9.61 19.83 4.16
N SER A 246 -8.31 19.80 3.92
CA SER A 246 -7.69 20.34 2.71
C SER A 246 -7.55 19.24 1.67
N VAL A 247 -8.25 19.36 0.54
CA VAL A 247 -8.14 18.41 -0.57
C VAL A 247 -7.05 18.88 -1.52
N LEU A 248 -5.99 18.09 -1.64
CA LEU A 248 -4.82 18.41 -2.46
C LEU A 248 -4.97 17.82 -3.87
N ALA A 249 -4.20 18.39 -4.82
CA ALA A 249 -4.05 17.79 -6.13
C ALA A 249 -3.45 16.37 -6.03
N PRO A 250 -3.80 15.45 -6.96
CA PRO A 250 -3.24 14.10 -7.00
C PRO A 250 -1.71 14.12 -7.06
N SER A 251 -1.08 13.62 -6.01
CA SER A 251 0.38 13.65 -5.82
C SER A 251 0.80 12.70 -4.71
N CYS A 252 2.08 12.68 -4.37
CA CYS A 252 2.56 12.04 -3.15
C CYS A 252 2.27 12.87 -1.88
N GLY A 253 1.87 14.15 -2.00
CA GLY A 253 1.72 15.03 -0.84
C GLY A 253 2.96 15.04 0.04
N PRO A 254 2.83 14.95 1.37
CA PRO A 254 3.97 14.91 2.27
C PRO A 254 4.68 13.55 2.30
N CYS A 255 4.12 12.49 1.67
CA CYS A 255 4.58 11.10 1.79
C CYS A 255 6.08 10.91 1.48
N LEU A 256 6.68 11.73 0.62
CA LEU A 256 8.12 11.66 0.33
C LEU A 256 8.92 12.87 0.83
N GLY A 257 8.27 13.76 1.59
CA GLY A 257 8.95 14.84 2.29
C GLY A 257 9.19 16.11 1.49
N THR A 258 8.59 16.26 0.30
CA THR A 258 8.81 17.40 -0.60
C THR A 258 7.52 18.11 -1.06
N GLY A 259 6.35 17.53 -0.75
CA GLY A 259 5.06 18.07 -1.18
C GLY A 259 4.39 18.99 -0.15
N GLN A 260 3.15 19.35 -0.46
CA GLN A 260 2.32 20.08 0.50
C GLN A 260 1.97 19.20 1.71
N GLY A 261 1.84 19.82 2.88
CA GLY A 261 1.44 19.14 4.11
C GLY A 261 2.60 18.51 4.89
N ILE A 262 3.85 18.94 4.63
CA ILE A 262 4.99 18.58 5.48
C ILE A 262 4.66 18.93 6.94
N PRO A 263 4.77 17.98 7.89
CA PRO A 263 4.40 18.22 9.26
C PRO A 263 5.32 19.20 9.97
N ALA A 264 4.77 19.93 10.94
CA ALA A 264 5.54 20.75 11.84
C ALA A 264 6.42 19.92 12.78
N SER A 265 7.36 20.56 13.48
CA SER A 265 8.19 19.92 14.49
C SER A 265 7.37 19.47 15.70
N ASN A 266 7.76 18.34 16.28
CA ASN A 266 7.19 17.77 17.52
C ASN A 266 5.68 17.47 17.46
N ILE A 267 5.16 17.13 16.27
CA ILE A 267 3.77 16.68 16.13
C ILE A 267 3.68 15.19 15.78
N ASN A 268 2.56 14.59 16.13
CA ASN A 268 2.20 13.26 15.69
C ASN A 268 1.29 13.36 14.45
N VAL A 269 1.62 12.58 13.44
CA VAL A 269 0.88 12.45 12.19
C VAL A 269 0.34 11.03 12.09
N ILE A 270 -0.94 10.87 11.73
CA ILE A 270 -1.49 9.57 11.34
C ILE A 270 -1.76 9.55 9.83
N SER A 271 -1.39 8.49 9.14
CA SER A 271 -1.41 8.50 7.67
C SER A 271 -1.70 7.14 7.05
N THR A 272 -2.35 7.15 5.92
CA THR A 272 -2.49 5.97 5.05
C THR A 272 -1.29 5.73 4.14
N ALA A 273 -0.24 6.55 4.21
CA ALA A 273 1.00 6.37 3.47
C ALA A 273 1.68 5.02 3.77
N ASN A 274 2.77 4.73 3.08
CA ASN A 274 3.42 3.42 3.12
C ASN A 274 4.65 3.35 4.04
N ARG A 275 5.28 4.48 4.38
CA ARG A 275 6.54 4.53 5.16
C ARG A 275 6.47 5.54 6.29
N ASN A 276 7.14 5.23 7.41
CA ASN A 276 7.17 6.07 8.61
C ASN A 276 8.56 6.21 9.26
N PHE A 277 9.63 5.94 8.51
CA PHE A 277 10.97 6.15 9.06
C PHE A 277 11.21 7.63 9.40
N LYS A 278 12.16 7.88 10.29
CA LYS A 278 12.46 9.23 10.80
C LYS A 278 12.78 10.21 9.67
N GLY A 279 12.00 11.29 9.56
CA GLY A 279 12.14 12.30 8.52
C GLY A 279 11.45 11.95 7.20
N ARG A 280 10.71 10.84 7.10
CA ARG A 280 10.04 10.42 5.88
C ARG A 280 9.14 11.50 5.26
N MET A 281 8.42 12.25 6.08
CA MET A 281 7.55 13.35 5.62
C MET A 281 8.24 14.72 5.67
N GLY A 282 9.58 14.77 5.54
CA GLY A 282 10.37 16.00 5.45
C GLY A 282 10.86 16.53 6.79
N ASN A 283 10.14 16.31 7.89
CA ASN A 283 10.54 16.77 9.22
C ASN A 283 10.98 15.59 10.10
N LYS A 284 12.21 15.63 10.63
CA LYS A 284 12.79 14.57 11.48
C LYS A 284 12.21 14.53 12.89
N GLU A 285 11.56 15.61 13.33
CA GLU A 285 10.96 15.72 14.67
C GLU A 285 9.49 15.30 14.70
N ALA A 286 8.88 15.06 13.53
CA ALA A 286 7.52 14.53 13.43
C ALA A 286 7.50 13.00 13.63
N GLN A 287 6.48 12.53 14.36
CA GLN A 287 6.23 11.11 14.61
C GLN A 287 5.12 10.64 13.66
N ILE A 288 5.42 9.67 12.78
CA ILE A 288 4.48 9.23 11.75
C ILE A 288 3.94 7.85 12.11
N TYR A 289 2.62 7.75 12.25
CA TYR A 289 1.87 6.52 12.44
C TYR A 289 1.18 6.13 11.13
N LEU A 290 1.22 4.86 10.76
CA LEU A 290 0.54 4.36 9.56
C LEU A 290 -0.66 3.52 9.96
N ALA A 291 -1.81 3.77 9.31
CA ALA A 291 -3.04 3.05 9.59
C ALA A 291 -3.95 2.97 8.36
N SER A 292 -5.06 2.23 8.48
CA SER A 292 -6.11 2.16 7.45
C SER A 292 -6.87 3.48 7.31
N PRO A 293 -7.52 3.72 6.15
CA PRO A 293 -8.32 4.92 5.94
C PRO A 293 -9.37 5.17 7.04
N ALA A 294 -9.99 4.11 7.55
CA ALA A 294 -10.97 4.22 8.62
C ALA A 294 -10.34 4.68 9.93
N THR A 295 -9.25 4.04 10.36
CA THR A 295 -8.53 4.43 11.59
C THR A 295 -8.02 5.86 11.49
N VAL A 296 -7.51 6.29 10.31
CA VAL A 296 -7.06 7.68 10.10
C VAL A 296 -8.23 8.65 10.19
N ALA A 297 -9.40 8.36 9.57
CA ALA A 297 -10.57 9.23 9.59
C ALA A 297 -11.14 9.39 11.01
N PHE A 298 -11.30 8.29 11.77
CA PHE A 298 -11.76 8.35 13.16
C PHE A 298 -10.75 9.10 14.05
N SER A 299 -9.47 8.89 13.84
CA SER A 299 -8.42 9.61 14.58
C SER A 299 -8.42 11.11 14.29
N ALA A 300 -8.74 11.50 13.04
CA ALA A 300 -8.88 12.90 12.66
C ALA A 300 -10.05 13.57 13.40
N LEU A 301 -11.16 12.87 13.59
CA LEU A 301 -12.33 13.39 14.32
C LEU A 301 -12.07 13.52 15.82
N SER A 302 -11.32 12.59 16.40
CA SER A 302 -11.08 12.55 17.86
C SER A 302 -9.86 13.33 18.32
N GLY A 303 -8.93 13.69 17.40
CA GLY A 303 -7.64 14.27 17.74
C GLY A 303 -6.67 13.30 18.42
N LYS A 304 -6.99 12.01 18.46
CA LYS A 304 -6.13 10.95 19.00
C LYS A 304 -6.29 9.65 18.21
N ILE A 305 -5.30 8.75 18.26
CA ILE A 305 -5.40 7.47 17.57
C ILE A 305 -6.60 6.69 18.12
N THR A 306 -7.60 6.45 17.26
CA THR A 306 -8.80 5.72 17.62
C THR A 306 -9.48 5.07 16.42
N ASN A 307 -10.24 4.02 16.72
CA ASN A 307 -11.19 3.41 15.79
C ASN A 307 -12.34 2.81 16.62
N PRO A 308 -13.60 3.25 16.45
CA PRO A 308 -14.73 2.77 17.24
C PRO A 308 -15.09 1.29 17.05
N PHE A 309 -14.56 0.66 15.99
CA PHE A 309 -14.74 -0.77 15.77
C PHE A 309 -13.72 -1.64 16.54
N VAL A 310 -12.76 -1.03 17.23
CA VAL A 310 -11.72 -1.76 17.98
C VAL A 310 -12.24 -2.18 19.36
N ASN A 311 -12.02 -3.45 19.69
CA ASN A 311 -12.12 -3.90 21.07
C ASN A 311 -10.90 -3.41 21.85
N SER A 312 -11.11 -2.66 22.93
CA SER A 312 -10.05 -2.04 23.75
C SER A 312 -9.08 -3.03 24.43
N LYS A 313 -9.27 -4.34 24.26
CA LYS A 313 -8.43 -5.39 24.87
C LYS A 313 -7.47 -6.05 23.88
N GLU A 314 -7.54 -5.69 22.61
CA GLU A 314 -6.70 -6.30 21.58
C GLU A 314 -5.24 -5.85 21.69
N VAL A 315 -4.32 -6.81 21.58
CA VAL A 315 -2.86 -6.61 21.56
C VAL A 315 -2.30 -7.34 20.37
N PHE A 316 -1.37 -6.70 19.64
CA PHE A 316 -0.76 -7.31 18.48
C PHE A 316 0.10 -8.52 18.88
N PRO A 317 -0.19 -9.73 18.34
CA PRO A 317 0.33 -10.99 18.90
C PRO A 317 1.80 -11.28 18.57
N TYR A 318 2.40 -10.55 17.64
CA TYR A 318 3.74 -10.88 17.15
C TYR A 318 4.80 -9.92 17.69
N PRO A 319 5.83 -10.42 18.42
CA PRO A 319 7.00 -9.63 18.75
C PRO A 319 7.84 -9.40 17.48
N LYS A 320 8.64 -8.33 17.47
CA LYS A 320 9.61 -8.08 16.39
C LYS A 320 10.50 -9.31 16.20
N GLN A 321 10.48 -9.90 15.00
CA GLN A 321 11.43 -10.96 14.66
C GLN A 321 12.83 -10.33 14.46
N GLN A 322 13.83 -10.93 15.09
CA GLN A 322 15.22 -10.64 14.75
C GLN A 322 15.54 -11.30 13.40
N MET A 323 16.12 -10.53 12.49
CA MET A 323 16.49 -11.02 11.15
C MET A 323 17.37 -12.26 11.24
N SER A 324 16.96 -13.35 10.61
CA SER A 324 17.85 -14.43 10.24
C SER A 324 18.40 -14.17 8.84
N THR A 325 19.71 -14.20 8.69
CA THR A 325 20.36 -14.16 7.37
C THR A 325 20.12 -15.48 6.64
N VAL A 326 19.47 -15.42 5.48
CA VAL A 326 19.27 -16.60 4.61
C VAL A 326 20.42 -16.72 3.65
N ASP A 327 21.09 -17.87 3.61
CA ASP A 327 22.12 -18.21 2.60
C ASP A 327 21.44 -18.45 1.25
N ILE A 328 21.87 -17.68 0.25
CA ILE A 328 21.25 -17.61 -1.08
C ILE A 328 21.92 -18.62 -2.00
N ALA A 329 21.19 -19.66 -2.41
CA ALA A 329 21.66 -20.61 -3.43
C ALA A 329 21.67 -19.97 -4.84
N LYS A 330 22.73 -20.26 -5.63
CA LYS A 330 22.91 -19.73 -6.98
C LYS A 330 22.20 -20.60 -8.01
N GLY A 331 21.18 -20.08 -8.70
CA GLY A 331 20.58 -20.66 -9.89
C GLY A 331 20.80 -19.75 -11.14
N ASP A 332 21.02 -20.36 -12.30
CA ASP A 332 21.23 -19.64 -13.58
C ASP A 332 19.99 -19.88 -14.48
N ASP A 333 19.03 -18.97 -14.43
CA ASP A 333 17.86 -19.00 -15.33
C ASP A 333 17.65 -17.62 -15.97
N ARG A 334 17.85 -17.55 -17.32
CA ARG A 334 17.71 -16.32 -18.11
C ARG A 334 16.42 -16.37 -18.92
N ARG A 335 15.52 -15.41 -18.70
CA ARG A 335 14.32 -15.20 -19.52
C ARG A 335 14.39 -13.90 -20.27
N THR A 336 13.97 -13.91 -21.54
CA THR A 336 13.89 -12.73 -22.40
C THR A 336 12.44 -12.25 -22.51
N GLY A 337 12.21 -10.95 -22.42
CA GLY A 337 10.90 -10.31 -22.54
C GLY A 337 10.94 -9.08 -23.43
N GLN A 338 9.77 -8.63 -23.89
CA GLN A 338 9.62 -7.42 -24.68
C GLN A 338 9.53 -6.18 -23.77
N VAL A 339 10.30 -5.15 -24.08
CA VAL A 339 10.26 -3.86 -23.38
C VAL A 339 9.20 -2.98 -24.02
N TRP A 340 8.28 -2.46 -23.22
CA TRP A 340 7.31 -1.46 -23.62
C TRP A 340 7.78 -0.09 -23.14
N ASN A 341 7.98 0.83 -24.08
CA ASN A 341 8.33 2.21 -23.80
C ASN A 341 7.04 3.05 -23.75
N TYR A 342 6.74 3.65 -22.61
CA TYR A 342 5.56 4.51 -22.41
C TYR A 342 5.87 6.00 -22.63
N ALA A 343 6.99 6.34 -23.28
CA ALA A 343 7.38 7.72 -23.55
C ALA A 343 6.36 8.50 -24.42
N ASP A 344 5.48 7.79 -25.12
CA ASP A 344 4.44 8.38 -25.97
C ASP A 344 3.11 8.62 -25.22
N VAL A 345 3.03 8.34 -23.91
CA VAL A 345 1.85 8.63 -23.11
C VAL A 345 2.02 10.02 -22.49
N ASP A 346 1.34 10.99 -23.05
CA ASP A 346 1.28 12.36 -22.51
C ASP A 346 0.97 12.35 -21.00
N ASN A 347 1.81 13.03 -20.20
CA ASN A 347 1.76 13.19 -18.74
C ASN A 347 2.34 12.06 -17.86
N MET A 348 3.11 11.11 -18.40
CA MET A 348 3.99 10.30 -17.56
C MET A 348 5.38 10.94 -17.44
N ASN A 349 5.44 12.10 -16.81
CA ASN A 349 6.72 12.75 -16.54
C ASN A 349 7.32 12.18 -15.24
N THR A 350 8.47 11.54 -15.35
CA THR A 350 9.22 11.02 -14.20
C THR A 350 9.73 12.14 -13.28
N ASP A 351 9.82 13.38 -13.77
CA ASP A 351 10.19 14.56 -12.97
C ASP A 351 9.08 14.98 -11.98
N ALA A 352 7.86 14.51 -12.18
CA ALA A 352 6.77 14.68 -11.22
C ALA A 352 6.85 13.70 -10.04
N MET A 353 7.83 12.80 -10.02
CA MET A 353 8.05 11.83 -8.94
C MET A 353 9.06 12.32 -7.88
N PHE A 354 9.59 13.54 -8.04
CA PHE A 354 10.62 14.08 -7.11
C PHE A 354 10.30 15.49 -6.66
#